data_7ec377d88f25d609b30ffde383e4ad0b
#
_entry.id   7ec377d88f25d609b30ffde383e4ad0b
#
_cell.length_a   1.000
_cell.length_b   1.000
_cell.length_c   1.000
_cell.angle_alpha   90.00
_cell.angle_beta   90.00
_cell.angle_gamma   90.00
#
_symmetry.space_group_name_H-M   'P 1'
#
loop_
_entity.id
_entity.type
_entity.pdbx_description
1 polymer ?
#
loop_
_entity_poly.entity_id
_entity_poly.type
_entity_poly.pdbx_seq_one_letter_code
_entity_poly.pdbx_strand_id
1 'polypeptide(L)'
;MKKFLWIASAVLILTSCNQQVEKTGYVNNTKVVSDFKEMKTAQEKWTKRNNEVRAELEEKAKQFQIEVQGFQNIANSMSKSNREKKQQELMVKQQGLQREQQAKMQEIQKGSQQEIDSIIGKVKDFIKDYGKKNGYTYIYGDTEVSNILYGKEELDITEKVIIELNGGDTISETKE
;
A
#
# COMPACT_ATOMS: atom_id res chain seq x y z
N MET A 1 75.39 -8.64 26.36
CA MET A 1 74.22 -7.78 26.40
C MET A 1 73.61 -7.44 25.00
N LYS A 2 73.89 -8.20 23.97
CA LYS A 2 73.40 -7.92 22.58
C LYS A 2 72.32 -8.95 22.09
N LYS A 3 71.89 -9.88 22.93
CA LYS A 3 70.90 -10.92 22.54
C LYS A 3 69.47 -10.70 23.10
N PHE A 4 69.26 -9.66 23.90
CA PHE A 4 67.95 -9.35 24.51
C PHE A 4 67.10 -8.34 23.66
N LEU A 5 67.68 -7.67 22.67
CA LEU A 5 66.99 -6.66 21.85
C LEU A 5 66.17 -7.24 20.69
N TRP A 6 66.31 -8.52 20.36
CA TRP A 6 65.63 -9.15 19.22
C TRP A 6 64.28 -9.80 19.57
N ILE A 7 63.97 -9.96 20.84
CA ILE A 7 62.71 -10.59 21.28
C ILE A 7 61.58 -9.52 21.46
N ALA A 8 61.94 -8.25 21.68
CA ALA A 8 60.96 -7.16 21.81
C ALA A 8 60.31 -6.69 20.51
N SER A 9 60.87 -7.05 19.35
CA SER A 9 60.36 -6.61 18.03
C SER A 9 59.33 -7.54 17.40
N ALA A 10 59.11 -8.75 17.99
CA ALA A 10 58.19 -9.76 17.42
C ALA A 10 56.76 -9.74 18.02
N VAL A 11 56.49 -8.88 19.02
CA VAL A 11 55.17 -8.85 19.72
C VAL A 11 54.21 -7.77 19.15
N LEU A 12 54.67 -6.92 18.23
CA LEU A 12 53.93 -5.77 17.72
C LEU A 12 53.10 -6.02 16.44
N ILE A 13 52.97 -7.26 15.93
CA ILE A 13 52.28 -7.55 14.65
C ILE A 13 50.93 -8.24 14.83
N LEU A 14 50.39 -8.39 16.05
CA LEU A 14 49.09 -9.02 16.30
C LEU A 14 47.94 -8.04 16.63
N THR A 15 48.05 -6.76 16.35
CA THR A 15 46.87 -5.91 16.23
C THR A 15 46.27 -6.16 14.84
N SER A 16 45.87 -7.41 14.58
CA SER A 16 44.99 -7.77 13.47
C SER A 16 43.77 -6.87 13.59
N CYS A 17 43.54 -6.02 12.59
CA CYS A 17 42.33 -5.28 12.38
C CYS A 17 41.14 -6.21 12.63
N ASN A 18 40.47 -6.03 13.73
CA ASN A 18 39.15 -6.60 13.93
C ASN A 18 38.22 -5.77 13.03
N GLN A 19 38.30 -6.05 11.72
CA GLN A 19 37.42 -5.45 10.73
C GLN A 19 36.06 -6.03 11.03
N GLN A 20 35.25 -5.30 11.82
CA GLN A 20 33.87 -5.65 12.05
C GLN A 20 33.19 -5.70 10.69
N VAL A 21 32.97 -6.92 10.19
CA VAL A 21 32.25 -7.13 8.94
C VAL A 21 30.87 -6.54 9.11
N GLU A 22 30.61 -5.43 8.44
CA GLU A 22 29.31 -4.77 8.49
C GLU A 22 28.23 -5.74 7.97
N LYS A 23 27.25 -6.00 8.83
CA LYS A 23 26.11 -6.83 8.44
C LYS A 23 25.18 -6.03 7.54
N THR A 24 25.03 -6.48 6.31
CA THR A 24 24.13 -5.87 5.33
C THR A 24 23.13 -6.89 4.81
N GLY A 25 22.00 -6.41 4.32
CA GLY A 25 20.97 -7.23 3.66
C GLY A 25 20.15 -6.39 2.71
N TYR A 26 19.29 -7.03 1.95
CA TYR A 26 18.30 -6.35 1.12
C TYR A 26 16.94 -7.01 1.23
N VAL A 27 15.90 -6.21 0.93
CA VAL A 27 14.50 -6.65 0.91
C VAL A 27 13.81 -6.21 -0.38
N ASN A 28 13.01 -7.06 -0.96
CA ASN A 28 12.08 -6.67 -2.00
C ASN A 28 10.91 -5.92 -1.38
N ASN A 29 10.96 -4.59 -1.43
CA ASN A 29 9.95 -3.72 -0.82
C ASN A 29 8.55 -3.96 -1.36
N THR A 30 8.42 -4.22 -2.67
CA THR A 30 7.13 -4.50 -3.31
C THR A 30 6.53 -5.76 -2.73
N LYS A 31 7.34 -6.83 -2.62
CA LYS A 31 6.90 -8.10 -2.04
C LYS A 31 6.55 -7.97 -0.55
N VAL A 32 7.39 -7.28 0.25
CA VAL A 32 7.10 -7.06 1.68
C VAL A 32 5.77 -6.34 1.87
N VAL A 33 5.51 -5.28 1.10
CA VAL A 33 4.25 -4.52 1.19
C VAL A 33 3.07 -5.35 0.71
N SER A 34 3.17 -6.06 -0.42
CA SER A 34 2.07 -6.87 -0.97
C SER A 34 1.70 -8.06 -0.09
N ASP A 35 2.69 -8.66 0.59
CA ASP A 35 2.48 -9.84 1.43
C ASP A 35 2.18 -9.50 2.90
N PHE A 36 2.17 -8.22 3.23
CA PHE A 36 1.73 -7.79 4.55
C PHE A 36 0.23 -8.00 4.73
N LYS A 37 -0.18 -8.74 5.78
CA LYS A 37 -1.61 -9.06 6.06
C LYS A 37 -2.49 -7.80 6.10
N GLU A 38 -1.99 -6.73 6.73
CA GLU A 38 -2.75 -5.47 6.82
C GLU A 38 -2.98 -4.84 5.43
N MET A 39 -2.02 -4.96 4.50
CA MET A 39 -2.19 -4.49 3.11
C MET A 39 -3.28 -5.28 2.39
N LYS A 40 -3.27 -6.62 2.50
CA LYS A 40 -4.31 -7.48 1.90
C LYS A 40 -5.69 -7.13 2.44
N THR A 41 -5.81 -6.97 3.76
CA THR A 41 -7.07 -6.55 4.41
C THR A 41 -7.55 -5.18 3.94
N ALA A 42 -6.64 -4.21 3.79
CA ALA A 42 -6.97 -2.88 3.27
C ALA A 42 -7.45 -2.94 1.82
N GLN A 43 -6.78 -3.72 0.96
CA GLN A 43 -7.20 -3.92 -0.43
C GLN A 43 -8.60 -4.54 -0.53
N GLU A 44 -8.88 -5.59 0.25
CA GLU A 44 -10.20 -6.22 0.30
C GLU A 44 -11.28 -5.23 0.77
N LYS A 45 -11.01 -4.49 1.84
CA LYS A 45 -11.90 -3.45 2.39
C LYS A 45 -12.26 -2.41 1.32
N TRP A 46 -11.26 -1.86 0.63
CA TRP A 46 -11.50 -0.81 -0.36
C TRP A 46 -12.13 -1.34 -1.66
N THR A 47 -11.84 -2.59 -2.04
CA THR A 47 -12.52 -3.27 -3.13
C THR A 47 -14.01 -3.45 -2.80
N LYS A 48 -14.32 -3.93 -1.62
CA LYS A 48 -15.70 -4.08 -1.14
C LYS A 48 -16.42 -2.74 -1.11
N ARG A 49 -15.80 -1.71 -0.52
CA ARG A 49 -16.37 -0.36 -0.44
C ARG A 49 -16.66 0.23 -1.82
N ASN A 50 -15.75 0.06 -2.77
CA ASN A 50 -15.94 0.51 -4.16
C ASN A 50 -17.14 -0.18 -4.81
N ASN A 51 -17.28 -1.50 -4.64
CA ASN A 51 -18.41 -2.27 -5.18
C ASN A 51 -19.75 -1.83 -4.56
N GLU A 52 -19.80 -1.62 -3.24
CA GLU A 52 -20.98 -1.13 -2.54
C GLU A 52 -21.41 0.25 -3.07
N VAL A 53 -20.47 1.18 -3.20
CA VAL A 53 -20.75 2.54 -3.70
C VAL A 53 -21.20 2.50 -5.16
N ARG A 54 -20.58 1.65 -6.00
CA ARG A 54 -21.02 1.48 -7.39
C ARG A 54 -22.44 0.97 -7.49
N ALA A 55 -22.79 -0.04 -6.69
CA ALA A 55 -24.14 -0.60 -6.66
C ALA A 55 -25.18 0.45 -6.19
N GLU A 56 -24.85 1.24 -5.15
CA GLU A 56 -25.70 2.33 -4.69
C GLU A 56 -25.94 3.39 -5.78
N LEU A 57 -24.87 3.81 -6.47
CA LEU A 57 -24.97 4.81 -7.53
C LEU A 57 -25.71 4.29 -8.76
N GLU A 58 -25.55 3.03 -9.10
CA GLU A 58 -26.28 2.37 -10.19
C GLU A 58 -27.78 2.31 -9.89
N GLU A 59 -28.17 1.95 -8.67
CA GLU A 59 -29.58 1.93 -8.26
C GLU A 59 -30.19 3.34 -8.31
N LYS A 60 -29.48 4.36 -7.84
CA LYS A 60 -29.93 5.76 -7.94
C LYS A 60 -30.09 6.22 -9.38
N ALA A 61 -29.15 5.84 -10.26
CA ALA A 61 -29.21 6.16 -11.68
C ALA A 61 -30.44 5.50 -12.34
N LYS A 62 -30.70 4.23 -12.01
CA LYS A 62 -31.87 3.49 -12.49
C LYS A 62 -33.17 4.13 -12.02
N GLN A 63 -33.28 4.48 -10.76
CA GLN A 63 -34.45 5.19 -10.22
C GLN A 63 -34.67 6.54 -10.92
N PHE A 64 -33.61 7.30 -11.15
CA PHE A 64 -33.68 8.55 -11.90
C PHE A 64 -34.16 8.33 -13.34
N GLN A 65 -33.69 7.29 -14.03
CA GLN A 65 -34.12 6.95 -15.37
C GLN A 65 -35.63 6.61 -15.42
N ILE A 66 -36.13 5.85 -14.45
CA ILE A 66 -37.56 5.55 -14.32
C ILE A 66 -38.38 6.84 -14.11
N GLU A 67 -37.89 7.76 -13.28
CA GLU A 67 -38.55 9.03 -13.04
C GLU A 67 -38.60 9.90 -14.31
N VAL A 68 -37.52 9.94 -15.09
CA VAL A 68 -37.47 10.65 -16.38
C VAL A 68 -38.47 10.04 -17.37
N GLN A 69 -38.51 8.71 -17.49
CA GLN A 69 -39.47 8.01 -18.35
C GLN A 69 -40.92 8.29 -17.92
N GLY A 70 -41.19 8.23 -16.64
CA GLY A 70 -42.49 8.54 -16.07
C GLY A 70 -42.95 9.97 -16.42
N PHE A 71 -42.02 10.94 -16.28
CA PHE A 71 -42.29 12.32 -16.68
C PHE A 71 -42.58 12.43 -18.17
N GLN A 72 -41.78 11.81 -19.07
CA GLN A 72 -42.00 11.86 -20.52
C GLN A 72 -43.38 11.35 -20.91
N ASN A 73 -43.89 10.30 -20.26
CA ASN A 73 -45.19 9.72 -20.55
C ASN A 73 -46.37 10.68 -20.24
N ILE A 74 -46.21 11.53 -19.22
CA ILE A 74 -47.30 12.43 -18.75
C ILE A 74 -47.07 13.90 -19.16
N ALA A 75 -45.92 14.26 -19.68
CA ALA A 75 -45.55 15.65 -19.98
C ALA A 75 -46.54 16.39 -20.86
N ASN A 76 -47.15 15.70 -21.85
CA ASN A 76 -48.10 16.28 -22.78
C ASN A 76 -49.47 16.57 -22.13
N SER A 77 -49.82 15.89 -21.05
CA SER A 77 -51.06 16.13 -20.28
C SER A 77 -50.89 17.15 -19.15
N MET A 78 -49.67 17.60 -18.88
CA MET A 78 -49.38 18.59 -17.85
C MET A 78 -49.60 20.04 -18.32
N SER A 79 -49.97 20.92 -17.41
CA SER A 79 -49.93 22.36 -17.64
C SER A 79 -48.48 22.79 -17.93
N LYS A 80 -48.32 23.87 -18.74
CA LYS A 80 -46.98 24.41 -19.06
C LYS A 80 -46.13 24.67 -17.81
N SER A 81 -46.71 25.35 -16.82
CA SER A 81 -46.01 25.66 -15.57
C SER A 81 -45.54 24.41 -14.81
N ASN A 82 -46.39 23.39 -14.68
CA ASN A 82 -46.00 22.14 -13.99
C ASN A 82 -44.95 21.35 -14.74
N ARG A 83 -44.99 21.35 -16.07
CA ARG A 83 -43.98 20.70 -16.90
C ARG A 83 -42.62 21.37 -16.76
N GLU A 84 -42.57 22.72 -16.84
CA GLU A 84 -41.32 23.49 -16.66
C GLU A 84 -40.72 23.26 -15.26
N LYS A 85 -41.55 23.27 -14.21
CA LYS A 85 -41.11 22.96 -12.86
C LYS A 85 -40.52 21.56 -12.74
N LYS A 86 -41.20 20.55 -13.31
CA LYS A 86 -40.68 19.16 -13.26
C LYS A 86 -39.40 18.99 -14.07
N GLN A 87 -39.26 19.66 -15.23
CA GLN A 87 -38.00 19.67 -15.99
C GLN A 87 -36.84 20.23 -15.13
N GLN A 88 -37.08 21.34 -14.43
CA GLN A 88 -36.07 21.95 -13.58
C GLN A 88 -35.69 21.02 -12.39
N GLU A 89 -36.66 20.37 -11.78
CA GLU A 89 -36.42 19.38 -10.71
C GLU A 89 -35.54 18.23 -11.20
N LEU A 90 -35.84 17.66 -12.37
CA LEU A 90 -35.07 16.57 -12.96
C LEU A 90 -33.63 17.02 -13.30
N MET A 91 -33.46 18.23 -13.82
CA MET A 91 -32.14 18.79 -14.11
C MET A 91 -31.31 18.94 -12.84
N VAL A 92 -31.88 19.49 -11.76
CA VAL A 92 -31.20 19.64 -10.47
C VAL A 92 -30.83 18.28 -9.88
N LYS A 93 -31.75 17.30 -10.00
CA LYS A 93 -31.50 15.92 -9.53
C LYS A 93 -30.37 15.26 -10.29
N GLN A 94 -30.35 15.40 -11.63
CA GLN A 94 -29.26 14.88 -12.46
C GLN A 94 -27.91 15.45 -12.05
N GLN A 95 -27.82 16.78 -11.88
CA GLN A 95 -26.59 17.43 -11.43
C GLN A 95 -26.19 16.98 -10.02
N GLY A 96 -27.19 16.74 -9.14
CA GLY A 96 -26.97 16.20 -7.81
C GLY A 96 -26.32 14.82 -7.85
N LEU A 97 -26.86 13.91 -8.66
CA LEU A 97 -26.31 12.55 -8.83
C LEU A 97 -24.90 12.56 -9.37
N GLN A 98 -24.59 13.43 -10.35
CA GLN A 98 -23.24 13.57 -10.89
C GLN A 98 -22.23 14.04 -9.82
N ARG A 99 -22.62 15.06 -9.02
CA ARG A 99 -21.77 15.53 -7.91
C ARG A 99 -21.58 14.47 -6.83
N GLU A 100 -22.64 13.73 -6.49
CA GLU A 100 -22.56 12.64 -5.54
C GLU A 100 -21.61 11.54 -6.01
N GLN A 101 -21.70 11.14 -7.27
CA GLN A 101 -20.80 10.16 -7.89
C GLN A 101 -19.34 10.62 -7.76
N GLN A 102 -19.04 11.86 -8.16
CA GLN A 102 -17.68 12.40 -8.08
C GLN A 102 -17.17 12.44 -6.63
N ALA A 103 -18.00 12.92 -5.70
CA ALA A 103 -17.62 13.02 -4.30
C ALA A 103 -17.33 11.66 -3.67
N LYS A 104 -18.19 10.65 -3.91
CA LYS A 104 -18.00 9.29 -3.40
C LYS A 104 -16.76 8.61 -3.98
N MET A 105 -16.48 8.78 -5.28
CA MET A 105 -15.28 8.22 -5.90
C MET A 105 -14.00 8.89 -5.38
N GLN A 106 -14.02 10.20 -5.16
CA GLN A 106 -12.90 10.93 -4.55
C GLN A 106 -12.67 10.50 -3.09
N GLU A 107 -13.74 10.30 -2.31
CA GLU A 107 -13.66 9.79 -0.94
C GLU A 107 -12.97 8.43 -0.88
N ILE A 108 -13.37 7.48 -1.75
CA ILE A 108 -12.77 6.15 -1.85
C ILE A 108 -11.28 6.25 -2.23
N GLN A 109 -10.97 7.02 -3.28
CA GLN A 109 -9.60 7.19 -3.74
C GLN A 109 -8.70 7.79 -2.66
N LYS A 110 -9.16 8.87 -2.01
CA LYS A 110 -8.40 9.53 -0.95
C LYS A 110 -8.24 8.62 0.27
N GLY A 111 -9.31 7.97 0.70
CA GLY A 111 -9.27 7.09 1.87
C GLY A 111 -8.36 5.88 1.65
N SER A 112 -8.45 5.23 0.47
CA SER A 112 -7.58 4.10 0.14
C SER A 112 -6.10 4.51 0.07
N GLN A 113 -5.79 5.64 -0.56
CA GLN A 113 -4.42 6.13 -0.65
C GLN A 113 -3.83 6.45 0.73
N GLN A 114 -4.60 7.12 1.59
CA GLN A 114 -4.14 7.43 2.96
C GLN A 114 -3.87 6.17 3.78
N GLU A 115 -4.71 5.14 3.65
CA GLU A 115 -4.50 3.87 4.35
C GLU A 115 -3.28 3.13 3.81
N ILE A 116 -3.10 3.06 2.48
CA ILE A 116 -1.93 2.47 1.82
C ILE A 116 -0.64 3.19 2.25
N ASP A 117 -0.62 4.52 2.24
CA ASP A 117 0.54 5.31 2.65
C ASP A 117 0.90 5.06 4.12
N SER A 118 -0.12 4.94 4.98
CA SER A 118 0.08 4.58 6.38
C SER A 118 0.69 3.19 6.55
N ILE A 119 0.21 2.20 5.78
CA ILE A 119 0.73 0.83 5.81
C ILE A 119 2.18 0.78 5.31
N ILE A 120 2.50 1.50 4.23
CA ILE A 120 3.88 1.63 3.73
C ILE A 120 4.78 2.26 4.81
N GLY A 121 4.28 3.25 5.54
CA GLY A 121 4.98 3.84 6.68
C GLY A 121 5.29 2.81 7.75
N LYS A 122 4.31 2.01 8.15
CA LYS A 122 4.49 0.92 9.14
C LYS A 122 5.53 -0.11 8.70
N VAL A 123 5.51 -0.52 7.42
CA VAL A 123 6.51 -1.43 6.86
C VAL A 123 7.92 -0.85 6.95
N LYS A 124 8.10 0.42 6.60
CA LYS A 124 9.39 1.11 6.70
C LYS A 124 9.91 1.16 8.14
N ASP A 125 9.04 1.52 9.08
CA ASP A 125 9.40 1.59 10.50
C ASP A 125 9.74 0.19 11.03
N PHE A 126 8.99 -0.83 10.66
CA PHE A 126 9.28 -2.22 11.01
C PHE A 126 10.66 -2.67 10.49
N ILE A 127 10.97 -2.43 9.21
CA ILE A 127 12.28 -2.79 8.63
C ILE A 127 13.42 -2.10 9.38
N LYS A 128 13.25 -0.82 9.73
CA LYS A 128 14.21 -0.07 10.53
C LYS A 128 14.46 -0.70 11.91
N ASP A 129 13.40 -1.08 12.60
CA ASP A 129 13.52 -1.69 13.93
C ASP A 129 14.02 -3.12 13.84
N TYR A 130 13.64 -3.89 12.82
CA TYR A 130 14.21 -5.19 12.49
C TYR A 130 15.72 -5.10 12.28
N GLY A 131 16.18 -4.11 11.51
CA GLY A 131 17.59 -3.86 11.25
C GLY A 131 18.36 -3.62 12.55
N LYS A 132 17.88 -2.74 13.42
CA LYS A 132 18.49 -2.45 14.73
C LYS A 132 18.54 -3.71 15.62
N LYS A 133 17.40 -4.40 15.75
CA LYS A 133 17.26 -5.59 16.59
C LYS A 133 18.21 -6.72 16.17
N ASN A 134 18.42 -6.87 14.86
CA ASN A 134 19.22 -7.96 14.27
C ASN A 134 20.66 -7.54 13.93
N GLY A 135 21.09 -6.33 14.32
CA GLY A 135 22.48 -5.87 14.15
C GLY A 135 22.88 -5.59 12.70
N TYR A 136 21.94 -5.21 11.84
CA TYR A 136 22.25 -4.75 10.48
C TYR A 136 22.78 -3.32 10.50
N THR A 137 23.86 -3.08 9.76
CA THR A 137 24.34 -1.72 9.47
C THR A 137 23.48 -1.07 8.41
N TYR A 138 23.16 -1.83 7.35
CA TYR A 138 22.28 -1.39 6.25
C TYR A 138 21.32 -2.50 5.81
N ILE A 139 20.06 -2.12 5.56
CA ILE A 139 19.09 -2.92 4.82
C ILE A 139 18.70 -2.09 3.59
N TYR A 140 19.01 -2.60 2.42
CA TYR A 140 18.71 -1.95 1.16
C TYR A 140 17.32 -2.38 0.66
N GLY A 141 16.57 -1.43 0.10
CA GLY A 141 15.30 -1.75 -0.56
C GLY A 141 15.55 -2.13 -2.03
N ASP A 142 15.05 -3.28 -2.44
CA ASP A 142 14.99 -3.70 -3.83
C ASP A 142 13.59 -3.43 -4.39
N THR A 143 13.51 -2.66 -5.49
CA THR A 143 12.27 -2.33 -6.22
C THR A 143 12.60 -2.37 -7.71
N GLU A 144 11.60 -2.38 -8.58
CA GLU A 144 11.79 -2.36 -10.04
C GLU A 144 12.67 -1.20 -10.54
N VAL A 145 12.78 -0.13 -9.76
CA VAL A 145 13.63 1.06 -10.04
C VAL A 145 14.76 1.21 -9.02
N SER A 146 15.12 0.12 -8.31
CA SER A 146 16.15 0.16 -7.29
C SER A 146 17.56 0.19 -7.89
N ASN A 147 18.50 0.65 -7.07
CA ASN A 147 19.93 0.67 -7.45
C ASN A 147 20.63 -0.69 -7.22
N ILE A 148 19.90 -1.73 -6.76
CA ILE A 148 20.47 -3.07 -6.55
C ILE A 148 20.24 -3.88 -7.83
N LEU A 149 21.28 -4.01 -8.66
CA LEU A 149 21.24 -4.82 -9.88
C LEU A 149 21.59 -6.29 -9.62
N TYR A 150 22.31 -6.56 -8.53
CA TYR A 150 22.74 -7.90 -8.11
C TYR A 150 22.97 -7.92 -6.61
N GLY A 151 22.48 -8.95 -5.95
CA GLY A 151 22.76 -9.29 -4.56
C GLY A 151 22.90 -10.80 -4.43
N LYS A 152 23.75 -11.25 -3.50
CA LYS A 152 23.81 -12.66 -3.18
C LYS A 152 22.52 -13.06 -2.47
N GLU A 153 22.00 -14.25 -2.80
CA GLU A 153 20.73 -14.77 -2.24
C GLU A 153 20.76 -14.87 -0.71
N GLU A 154 21.93 -15.17 -0.13
CA GLU A 154 22.13 -15.20 1.31
C GLU A 154 21.92 -13.85 2.03
N LEU A 155 21.98 -12.74 1.29
CA LEU A 155 21.73 -11.39 1.78
C LEU A 155 20.27 -10.95 1.62
N ASP A 156 19.46 -11.73 0.89
CA ASP A 156 18.02 -11.51 0.80
C ASP A 156 17.34 -11.89 2.11
N ILE A 157 16.77 -10.90 2.77
CA ILE A 157 16.04 -11.08 4.02
C ILE A 157 14.54 -10.85 3.87
N THR A 158 14.04 -10.78 2.63
CA THR A 158 12.65 -10.47 2.31
C THR A 158 11.67 -11.37 3.06
N GLU A 159 11.82 -12.70 2.94
CA GLU A 159 10.92 -13.66 3.58
C GLU A 159 10.98 -13.58 5.12
N LYS A 160 12.17 -13.38 5.68
CA LYS A 160 12.33 -13.24 7.15
C LYS A 160 11.59 -12.01 7.67
N VAL A 161 11.69 -10.90 6.92
CA VAL A 161 10.99 -9.65 7.25
C VAL A 161 9.47 -9.84 7.13
N ILE A 162 8.97 -10.49 6.08
CA ILE A 162 7.55 -10.75 5.88
C ILE A 162 6.98 -11.61 7.02
N ILE A 163 7.67 -12.67 7.40
CA ILE A 163 7.23 -13.56 8.49
C ILE A 163 7.13 -12.79 9.81
N GLU A 164 8.19 -12.07 10.19
CA GLU A 164 8.16 -11.31 11.46
C GLU A 164 7.15 -10.16 11.42
N LEU A 165 7.00 -9.45 10.29
CA LEU A 165 6.03 -8.37 10.10
C LEU A 165 4.59 -8.87 10.28
N ASN A 166 4.32 -10.11 9.87
CA ASN A 166 3.01 -10.76 10.00
C ASN A 166 2.80 -11.47 11.35
N GLY A 167 3.66 -11.24 12.35
CA GLY A 167 3.55 -11.80 13.69
C GLY A 167 4.16 -13.20 13.83
N GLY A 168 5.08 -13.59 12.95
CA GLY A 168 5.74 -14.88 12.96
C GLY A 168 4.94 -16.02 12.32
N ASP A 169 3.75 -15.74 11.81
CA ASP A 169 2.95 -16.73 11.06
C ASP A 169 3.53 -16.91 9.65
N THR A 170 3.89 -18.13 9.31
CA THR A 170 4.23 -18.49 7.93
C THR A 170 3.01 -18.30 7.05
N ILE A 171 3.13 -17.48 6.00
CA ILE A 171 2.10 -17.38 4.96
C ILE A 171 2.09 -18.73 4.25
N SER A 172 1.01 -19.49 4.42
CA SER A 172 0.79 -20.69 3.60
C SER A 172 0.67 -20.23 2.16
N GLU A 173 1.68 -20.51 1.34
CA GLU A 173 1.55 -20.35 -0.11
C GLU A 173 0.38 -21.22 -0.56
N THR A 174 -0.74 -20.58 -0.88
CA THR A 174 -1.79 -21.23 -1.65
C THR A 174 -1.24 -21.35 -3.07
N LYS A 175 -0.64 -22.48 -3.39
CA LYS A 175 -0.33 -22.86 -4.77
C LYS A 175 -1.66 -23.04 -5.51
N GLU A 176 -1.99 -22.11 -6.40
CA GLU A 176 -2.89 -22.37 -7.53
C GLU A 176 -2.08 -22.95 -8.70
#